data_93cbf407c201dc9478daaedececa6a46
#
_entry.id   93cbf407c201dc9478daaedececa6a46
#
_cell.length_a   1.000
_cell.length_b   1.000
_cell.length_c   1.000
_cell.angle_alpha   90.00
_cell.angle_beta   90.00
_cell.angle_gamma   90.00
#
_symmetry.space_group_name_H-M   'P 1'
#
loop_
_entity.id
_entity.type
_entity.pdbx_description
1 polymer ?
#
loop_
_entity_poly.entity_id
_entity_poly.type
_entity_poly.pdbx_seq_one_letter_code
_entity_poly.pdbx_strand_id
1 'polypeptide(L)'
;MEVIGVIGIVVGLVIFVIAAMKGWNVLITSLVAAAIIALTNGMDLAASLVGGEKSYVTGMAGFVQKNVLIFIGGAVIGEFMDKSGAAKSIDNAIMKSFGHKGPFFILLGISLVGAILTYCGVALFVAMFALIPLARPMFKEADIPWHLFCAAWTLGTCSFTMAMMPGVPSVAWINAANGCGVSMTSASIMGIVGSIIAIIVSCIYMKFALGSAKKKGEGYLPTGGSDEAAAAAEEKALPSLGLSLLPLVALIAVIIIGSQFGVKNVVYIGMVVSIVLCIACFFKYLPSVRDTLGAGAVNAIGPTLFTSAAVGVGTVAAASIGFTVIYNGIFNMPGGTYVSAATMAAALGGIMGSGSGAVGIIAANFLDPYLATGVDPAALAKVIATSATIGGALPNSGAMFGMLAAMGLNHGNSYKHIAAISIGGGLCALIVMIIMANIGII
;
A
#
# COMPACT_ATOMS: atom_id res chain seq x y z
N MET A 1 -27.57 -5.07 -22.94
CA MET A 1 -26.79 -3.97 -22.38
C MET A 1 -25.96 -4.43 -21.17
N GLU A 2 -26.53 -5.17 -20.23
CA GLU A 2 -25.86 -5.64 -19.01
C GLU A 2 -24.59 -6.44 -19.28
N VAL A 3 -24.63 -7.46 -20.12
CA VAL A 3 -23.46 -8.29 -20.46
C VAL A 3 -22.39 -7.46 -21.18
N ILE A 4 -22.77 -6.55 -22.08
CA ILE A 4 -21.84 -5.65 -22.78
C ILE A 4 -21.19 -4.70 -21.78
N GLY A 5 -21.94 -4.21 -20.79
CA GLY A 5 -21.41 -3.36 -19.73
C GLY A 5 -20.37 -4.08 -18.87
N VAL A 6 -20.63 -5.32 -18.47
CA VAL A 6 -19.66 -6.15 -17.73
C VAL A 6 -18.40 -6.39 -18.57
N ILE A 7 -18.57 -6.78 -19.84
CA ILE A 7 -17.44 -6.97 -20.76
C ILE A 7 -16.66 -5.65 -20.92
N GLY A 8 -17.32 -4.51 -21.03
CA GLY A 8 -16.70 -3.21 -21.15
C GLY A 8 -15.85 -2.82 -19.94
N ILE A 9 -16.32 -3.13 -18.73
CA ILE A 9 -15.51 -2.95 -17.51
C ILE A 9 -14.25 -3.81 -17.59
N VAL A 10 -14.38 -5.10 -17.89
CA VAL A 10 -13.25 -6.03 -17.98
C VAL A 10 -12.26 -5.58 -19.05
N VAL A 11 -12.75 -5.26 -20.26
CA VAL A 11 -11.90 -4.80 -21.38
C VAL A 11 -11.20 -3.48 -21.05
N GLY A 12 -11.92 -2.51 -20.51
CA GLY A 12 -11.33 -1.22 -20.09
C GLY A 12 -10.19 -1.41 -19.10
N LEU A 13 -10.40 -2.28 -18.11
CA LEU A 13 -9.39 -2.59 -17.11
C LEU A 13 -8.22 -3.37 -17.68
N VAL A 14 -8.45 -4.37 -18.53
CA VAL A 14 -7.39 -5.13 -19.19
C VAL A 14 -6.54 -4.21 -20.07
N ILE A 15 -7.15 -3.30 -20.83
CA ILE A 15 -6.42 -2.29 -21.62
C ILE A 15 -5.61 -1.39 -20.70
N PHE A 16 -6.20 -0.90 -19.61
CA PHE A 16 -5.49 -0.09 -18.60
C PHE A 16 -4.25 -0.82 -18.07
N VAL A 17 -4.41 -2.09 -17.66
CA VAL A 17 -3.33 -2.93 -17.16
C VAL A 17 -2.23 -3.13 -18.20
N ILE A 18 -2.61 -3.58 -19.42
CA ILE A 18 -1.64 -3.89 -20.49
C ILE A 18 -0.88 -2.63 -20.91
N ALA A 19 -1.58 -1.50 -21.06
CA ALA A 19 -0.95 -0.25 -21.44
C ALA A 19 0.01 0.24 -20.35
N ALA A 20 -0.41 0.19 -19.08
CA ALA A 20 0.45 0.52 -17.95
C ALA A 20 1.67 -0.43 -17.86
N MET A 21 1.49 -1.75 -18.07
CA MET A 21 2.61 -2.71 -18.13
C MET A 21 3.60 -2.41 -19.27
N LYS A 22 3.12 -1.83 -20.36
CA LYS A 22 3.96 -1.39 -21.50
C LYS A 22 4.63 -0.02 -21.27
N GLY A 23 4.49 0.55 -20.07
CA GLY A 23 5.11 1.82 -19.70
C GLY A 23 4.35 3.07 -20.13
N TRP A 24 3.10 2.94 -20.55
CA TRP A 24 2.25 4.11 -20.85
C TRP A 24 1.92 4.87 -19.58
N ASN A 25 1.74 6.18 -19.71
CA ASN A 25 1.42 7.03 -18.56
C ASN A 25 0.07 6.65 -17.94
N VAL A 26 0.06 6.40 -16.63
CA VAL A 26 -1.12 5.94 -15.85
C VAL A 26 -2.29 6.92 -15.94
N LEU A 27 -2.04 8.24 -15.99
CA LEU A 27 -3.10 9.25 -16.11
C LEU A 27 -3.83 9.15 -17.44
N ILE A 28 -3.08 8.92 -18.53
CA ILE A 28 -3.69 8.79 -19.87
C ILE A 28 -4.43 7.46 -20.00
N THR A 29 -3.80 6.36 -19.57
CA THR A 29 -4.40 5.03 -19.71
C THR A 29 -5.64 4.87 -18.84
N SER A 30 -5.68 5.48 -17.67
CA SER A 30 -6.87 5.51 -16.81
C SER A 30 -8.03 6.30 -17.45
N LEU A 31 -7.73 7.42 -18.08
CA LEU A 31 -8.75 8.22 -18.79
C LEU A 31 -9.35 7.43 -19.96
N VAL A 32 -8.51 6.75 -20.74
CA VAL A 32 -8.97 5.87 -21.85
C VAL A 32 -9.83 4.73 -21.31
N ALA A 33 -9.43 4.09 -20.22
CA ALA A 33 -10.21 3.03 -19.59
C ALA A 33 -11.59 3.53 -19.11
N ALA A 34 -11.63 4.69 -18.45
CA ALA A 34 -12.88 5.31 -18.03
C ALA A 34 -13.81 5.62 -19.22
N ALA A 35 -13.26 6.09 -20.34
CA ALA A 35 -14.02 6.35 -21.55
C ALA A 35 -14.60 5.05 -22.17
N ILE A 36 -13.80 3.98 -22.23
CA ILE A 36 -14.27 2.67 -22.72
C ILE A 36 -15.40 2.16 -21.84
N ILE A 37 -15.27 2.22 -20.51
CA ILE A 37 -16.29 1.78 -19.56
C ILE A 37 -17.56 2.59 -19.75
N ALA A 38 -17.47 3.92 -19.86
CA ALA A 38 -18.62 4.78 -20.06
C ALA A 38 -19.38 4.45 -21.35
N LEU A 39 -18.67 4.35 -22.47
CA LEU A 39 -19.25 4.08 -23.80
C LEU A 39 -19.92 2.70 -23.86
N THR A 40 -19.28 1.66 -23.32
CA THR A 40 -19.82 0.30 -23.35
C THR A 40 -21.02 0.09 -22.41
N ASN A 41 -21.16 0.95 -21.42
CA ASN A 41 -22.31 0.96 -20.51
C ASN A 41 -23.40 1.96 -20.91
N GLY A 42 -23.30 2.60 -22.09
CA GLY A 42 -24.28 3.56 -22.58
C GLY A 42 -24.39 4.82 -21.75
N MET A 43 -23.31 5.18 -21.04
CA MET A 43 -23.22 6.38 -20.22
C MET A 43 -22.85 7.60 -21.11
N ASP A 44 -23.31 8.77 -20.75
CA ASP A 44 -22.82 10.01 -21.39
C ASP A 44 -21.34 10.18 -21.10
N LEU A 45 -20.54 10.32 -22.16
CA LEU A 45 -19.07 10.36 -22.05
C LEU A 45 -18.61 11.62 -21.31
N ALA A 46 -19.18 12.78 -21.63
CA ALA A 46 -18.75 14.06 -21.03
C ALA A 46 -19.11 14.08 -19.52
N ALA A 47 -20.34 13.66 -19.18
CA ALA A 47 -20.78 13.56 -17.79
C ALA A 47 -19.95 12.53 -17.01
N SER A 48 -19.59 11.38 -17.64
CA SER A 48 -18.78 10.35 -16.99
C SER A 48 -17.34 10.77 -16.75
N LEU A 49 -16.78 11.63 -17.62
CA LEU A 49 -15.39 12.08 -17.46
C LEU A 49 -15.29 13.32 -16.57
N VAL A 50 -16.14 14.35 -16.76
CA VAL A 50 -15.94 15.68 -16.14
C VAL A 50 -17.16 16.18 -15.37
N GLY A 51 -18.37 16.03 -15.88
CA GLY A 51 -19.54 16.83 -15.45
C GLY A 51 -20.46 16.17 -14.44
N GLY A 52 -20.36 14.87 -14.19
CA GLY A 52 -21.27 14.13 -13.32
C GLY A 52 -20.82 14.04 -11.87
N GLU A 53 -21.78 13.84 -10.95
CA GLU A 53 -21.49 13.59 -9.53
C GLU A 53 -20.59 12.35 -9.32
N LYS A 54 -20.69 11.34 -10.18
CA LYS A 54 -19.89 10.11 -10.19
C LYS A 54 -19.01 10.06 -11.44
N SER A 55 -18.33 11.14 -11.75
CA SER A 55 -17.41 11.21 -12.89
C SER A 55 -15.98 10.81 -12.52
N TYR A 56 -15.15 10.58 -13.54
CA TYR A 56 -13.72 10.32 -13.37
C TYR A 56 -13.04 11.45 -12.57
N VAL A 57 -13.28 12.71 -12.93
CA VAL A 57 -12.67 13.86 -12.23
C VAL A 57 -13.20 14.00 -10.81
N THR A 58 -14.49 13.74 -10.57
CA THR A 58 -15.07 13.76 -9.21
C THR A 58 -14.44 12.68 -8.34
N GLY A 59 -14.24 11.47 -8.87
CA GLY A 59 -13.52 10.40 -8.17
C GLY A 59 -12.08 10.78 -7.83
N MET A 60 -11.35 11.35 -8.78
CA MET A 60 -10.00 11.88 -8.54
C MET A 60 -10.00 12.96 -7.44
N ALA A 61 -10.86 13.97 -7.59
CA ALA A 61 -10.93 15.09 -6.65
C ALA A 61 -11.28 14.61 -5.23
N GLY A 62 -12.24 13.70 -5.09
CA GLY A 62 -12.63 13.14 -3.81
C GLY A 62 -11.49 12.37 -3.13
N PHE A 63 -10.66 11.65 -3.87
CA PHE A 63 -9.47 11.01 -3.33
C PHE A 63 -8.43 12.03 -2.87
N VAL A 64 -8.12 13.03 -3.72
CA VAL A 64 -7.16 14.09 -3.40
C VAL A 64 -7.61 14.86 -2.17
N GLN A 65 -8.88 15.29 -2.12
CA GLN A 65 -9.45 16.03 -0.99
C GLN A 65 -9.25 15.32 0.36
N LYS A 66 -9.43 14.00 0.38
CA LYS A 66 -9.34 13.21 1.62
C LYS A 66 -7.91 12.87 2.01
N ASN A 67 -6.99 12.77 1.04
CA ASN A 67 -5.71 12.10 1.27
C ASN A 67 -4.48 12.96 0.98
N VAL A 68 -4.60 14.09 0.29
CA VAL A 68 -3.44 14.89 -0.15
C VAL A 68 -2.53 15.30 1.02
N LEU A 69 -3.10 15.72 2.15
CA LEU A 69 -2.31 16.10 3.32
C LEU A 69 -1.57 14.90 3.95
N ILE A 70 -2.16 13.70 3.88
CA ILE A 70 -1.52 12.48 4.36
C ILE A 70 -0.32 12.14 3.46
N PHE A 71 -0.48 12.23 2.14
CA PHE A 71 0.59 12.00 1.19
C PHE A 71 1.71 13.04 1.33
N ILE A 72 1.36 14.32 1.45
CA ILE A 72 2.35 15.40 1.66
C ILE A 72 3.09 15.19 3.00
N GLY A 73 2.36 14.97 4.09
CA GLY A 73 2.98 14.77 5.41
C GLY A 73 3.91 13.55 5.43
N GLY A 74 3.46 12.42 4.88
CA GLY A 74 4.27 11.20 4.79
C GLY A 74 5.51 11.38 3.91
N ALA A 75 5.36 11.99 2.73
CA ALA A 75 6.48 12.25 1.83
C ALA A 75 7.50 13.24 2.42
N VAL A 76 7.02 14.27 3.12
CA VAL A 76 7.90 15.23 3.83
C VAL A 76 8.67 14.55 4.94
N ILE A 77 8.01 13.76 5.82
CA ILE A 77 8.69 13.01 6.87
C ILE A 77 9.78 12.12 6.27
N GLY A 78 9.45 11.39 5.19
CA GLY A 78 10.40 10.54 4.53
C GLY A 78 11.57 11.27 3.91
N GLU A 79 11.35 12.40 3.27
CA GLU A 79 12.43 13.23 2.73
C GLU A 79 13.36 13.73 3.84
N PHE A 80 12.81 14.09 5.00
CA PHE A 80 13.62 14.41 6.19
C PHE A 80 14.44 13.21 6.65
N MET A 81 13.85 12.03 6.73
CA MET A 81 14.50 10.79 7.16
C MET A 81 15.65 10.41 6.20
N ASP A 82 15.44 10.58 4.89
CA ASP A 82 16.44 10.29 3.86
C ASP A 82 17.57 11.31 3.87
N LYS A 83 17.26 12.59 3.68
CA LYS A 83 18.25 13.67 3.58
C LYS A 83 19.11 13.84 4.83
N SER A 84 18.56 13.58 6.00
CA SER A 84 19.31 13.62 7.27
C SER A 84 20.18 12.39 7.51
N GLY A 85 19.97 11.29 6.78
CA GLY A 85 20.59 10.01 7.05
C GLY A 85 19.99 9.26 8.25
N ALA A 86 18.85 9.73 8.79
CA ALA A 86 18.17 9.05 9.90
C ALA A 86 17.70 7.64 9.50
N ALA A 87 17.17 7.48 8.29
CA ALA A 87 16.82 6.16 7.76
C ALA A 87 18.04 5.22 7.73
N LYS A 88 19.19 5.71 7.28
CA LYS A 88 20.46 4.97 7.28
C LYS A 88 20.93 4.61 8.69
N SER A 89 20.73 5.49 9.67
CA SER A 89 21.07 5.20 11.08
C SER A 89 20.20 4.07 11.66
N ILE A 90 18.91 4.07 11.39
CA ILE A 90 17.99 3.01 11.83
C ILE A 90 18.39 1.68 11.19
N ASP A 91 18.67 1.69 9.89
CA ASP A 91 19.08 0.51 9.15
C ASP A 91 20.39 -0.08 9.70
N ASN A 92 21.43 0.73 9.83
CA ASN A 92 22.70 0.29 10.38
C ASN A 92 22.54 -0.41 11.74
N ALA A 93 21.63 0.07 12.60
CA ALA A 93 21.37 -0.55 13.89
C ALA A 93 20.68 -1.91 13.76
N ILE A 94 19.70 -2.03 12.87
CA ILE A 94 18.99 -3.28 12.62
C ILE A 94 19.93 -4.29 11.95
N MET A 95 20.72 -3.82 11.01
CA MET A 95 21.64 -4.70 10.28
C MET A 95 22.81 -5.20 11.12
N LYS A 96 23.32 -4.36 12.01
CA LYS A 96 24.28 -4.81 13.01
C LYS A 96 23.74 -5.96 13.87
N SER A 97 22.41 -6.00 14.08
CA SER A 97 21.75 -7.04 14.86
C SER A 97 21.43 -8.32 14.06
N PHE A 98 21.12 -8.19 12.76
CA PHE A 98 20.60 -9.28 11.93
C PHE A 98 21.50 -9.67 10.75
N GLY A 99 22.35 -8.78 10.24
CA GLY A 99 23.13 -9.00 9.01
C GLY A 99 24.10 -10.19 9.05
N HIS A 100 24.69 -10.47 10.20
CA HIS A 100 25.64 -11.59 10.37
C HIS A 100 24.99 -12.99 10.37
N LYS A 101 23.65 -13.06 10.37
CA LYS A 101 22.91 -14.34 10.49
C LYS A 101 22.60 -15.01 9.14
N GLY A 102 23.02 -14.44 8.02
CA GLY A 102 22.86 -14.98 6.66
C GLY A 102 21.72 -14.35 5.83
N PRO A 103 21.61 -14.71 4.53
CA PRO A 103 20.75 -14.06 3.55
C PRO A 103 19.27 -13.92 3.95
N PHE A 104 18.70 -14.94 4.58
CA PHE A 104 17.33 -14.91 5.03
C PHE A 104 17.07 -13.84 6.10
N PHE A 105 18.02 -13.66 7.03
CA PHE A 105 17.89 -12.64 8.08
C PHE A 105 18.09 -11.23 7.54
N ILE A 106 18.81 -11.06 6.44
CA ILE A 106 18.89 -9.77 5.71
C ILE A 106 17.50 -9.42 5.16
N LEU A 107 16.82 -10.36 4.51
CA LEU A 107 15.44 -10.14 4.02
C LEU A 107 14.49 -9.79 5.17
N LEU A 108 14.57 -10.51 6.30
CA LEU A 108 13.77 -10.20 7.49
C LEU A 108 14.08 -8.82 8.09
N GLY A 109 15.35 -8.43 8.14
CA GLY A 109 15.77 -7.11 8.60
C GLY A 109 15.12 -6.00 7.76
N ILE A 110 15.19 -6.11 6.45
CA ILE A 110 14.53 -5.17 5.51
C ILE A 110 13.02 -5.15 5.72
N SER A 111 12.40 -6.34 5.87
CA SER A 111 10.96 -6.42 6.15
C SER A 111 10.60 -5.73 7.46
N LEU A 112 11.40 -5.88 8.49
CA LEU A 112 11.19 -5.26 9.80
C LEU A 112 11.31 -3.73 9.71
N VAL A 113 12.35 -3.21 9.03
CA VAL A 113 12.50 -1.77 8.82
C VAL A 113 11.30 -1.23 8.04
N GLY A 114 10.94 -1.87 6.94
CA GLY A 114 9.76 -1.51 6.15
C GLY A 114 8.48 -1.51 6.99
N ALA A 115 8.29 -2.50 7.85
CA ALA A 115 7.14 -2.59 8.73
C ALA A 115 7.10 -1.46 9.77
N ILE A 116 8.23 -1.14 10.38
CA ILE A 116 8.35 -0.02 11.33
C ILE A 116 8.01 1.29 10.61
N LEU A 117 8.63 1.56 9.46
CA LEU A 117 8.40 2.79 8.71
C LEU A 117 6.93 2.95 8.31
N THR A 118 6.32 1.91 7.74
CA THR A 118 4.92 1.98 7.29
C THR A 118 3.92 1.99 8.43
N TYR A 119 4.18 1.26 9.52
CA TYR A 119 3.35 1.33 10.72
C TYR A 119 3.41 2.71 11.39
N CYS A 120 4.52 3.44 11.22
CA CYS A 120 4.68 4.82 11.63
C CYS A 120 4.02 5.84 10.67
N GLY A 121 3.32 5.39 9.62
CA GLY A 121 2.65 6.25 8.67
C GLY A 121 3.54 6.80 7.56
N VAL A 122 4.79 6.32 7.46
CA VAL A 122 5.66 6.69 6.33
C VAL A 122 5.08 6.15 5.03
N ALA A 123 4.92 7.03 4.05
CA ALA A 123 4.37 6.65 2.76
C ALA A 123 5.24 5.57 2.08
N LEU A 124 4.57 4.65 1.39
CA LEU A 124 5.15 3.46 0.77
C LEU A 124 6.40 3.75 -0.08
N PHE A 125 6.31 4.76 -0.97
CA PHE A 125 7.43 5.15 -1.82
C PHE A 125 8.61 5.73 -1.05
N VAL A 126 8.33 6.44 0.03
CA VAL A 126 9.36 7.03 0.87
C VAL A 126 10.14 5.94 1.62
N ALA A 127 9.43 4.99 2.24
CA ALA A 127 10.05 3.83 2.86
C ALA A 127 10.94 3.07 1.85
N MET A 128 10.49 2.97 0.60
CA MET A 128 11.25 2.31 -0.46
C MET A 128 12.53 3.06 -0.81
N PHE A 129 12.45 4.37 -1.06
CA PHE A 129 13.64 5.18 -1.39
C PHE A 129 14.65 5.23 -0.24
N ALA A 130 14.18 5.14 1.00
CA ALA A 130 15.06 5.01 2.15
C ALA A 130 15.75 3.63 2.20
N LEU A 131 15.04 2.55 1.85
CA LEU A 131 15.54 1.19 1.97
C LEU A 131 16.44 0.76 0.81
N ILE A 132 16.21 1.22 -0.42
CA ILE A 132 17.00 0.83 -1.60
C ILE A 132 18.50 1.04 -1.41
N PRO A 133 18.99 2.26 -1.05
CA PRO A 133 20.43 2.51 -0.89
C PRO A 133 21.09 1.64 0.17
N LEU A 134 20.31 1.24 1.15
CA LEU A 134 20.77 0.46 2.29
C LEU A 134 20.80 -1.04 1.97
N ALA A 135 19.79 -1.53 1.26
CA ALA A 135 19.69 -2.92 0.88
C ALA A 135 20.72 -3.34 -0.18
N ARG A 136 21.06 -2.43 -1.14
CA ARG A 136 21.97 -2.77 -2.24
C ARG A 136 23.34 -3.29 -1.80
N PRO A 137 24.09 -2.61 -0.93
CA PRO A 137 25.39 -3.10 -0.48
C PRO A 137 25.30 -4.47 0.20
N MET A 138 24.23 -4.69 0.95
CA MET A 138 24.02 -5.93 1.69
C MET A 138 23.65 -7.10 0.81
N PHE A 139 22.81 -6.86 -0.20
CA PHE A 139 22.48 -7.84 -1.21
C PHE A 139 23.71 -8.22 -2.03
N LYS A 140 24.58 -7.23 -2.33
CA LYS A 140 25.85 -7.44 -3.03
C LYS A 140 26.83 -8.27 -2.19
N GLU A 141 27.03 -7.91 -0.92
CA GLU A 141 27.94 -8.63 -0.01
C GLU A 141 27.49 -10.07 0.24
N ALA A 142 26.17 -10.30 0.40
CA ALA A 142 25.60 -11.62 0.63
C ALA A 142 25.25 -12.38 -0.66
N ASP A 143 25.56 -11.83 -1.82
CA ASP A 143 25.22 -12.35 -3.14
C ASP A 143 23.75 -12.76 -3.30
N ILE A 144 22.85 -11.91 -2.78
CA ILE A 144 21.39 -12.14 -2.85
C ILE A 144 20.86 -11.52 -4.15
N PRO A 145 20.09 -12.26 -4.98
CA PRO A 145 19.46 -11.70 -6.18
C PRO A 145 18.60 -10.48 -5.86
N TRP A 146 18.85 -9.38 -6.59
CA TRP A 146 18.22 -8.08 -6.27
C TRP A 146 16.68 -8.11 -6.35
N HIS A 147 16.10 -8.94 -7.23
CA HIS A 147 14.64 -9.07 -7.31
C HIS A 147 13.99 -9.61 -6.01
N LEU A 148 14.74 -10.29 -5.13
CA LEU A 148 14.24 -10.74 -3.82
C LEU A 148 14.04 -9.59 -2.83
N PHE A 149 14.61 -8.41 -3.11
CA PHE A 149 14.29 -7.19 -2.37
C PHE A 149 12.79 -6.90 -2.39
N CYS A 150 12.10 -7.18 -3.52
CA CYS A 150 10.65 -7.05 -3.63
C CYS A 150 9.91 -7.90 -2.59
N ALA A 151 10.35 -9.13 -2.31
CA ALA A 151 9.72 -9.98 -1.30
C ALA A 151 9.84 -9.37 0.10
N ALA A 152 11.07 -9.01 0.48
CA ALA A 152 11.35 -8.44 1.80
C ALA A 152 10.61 -7.11 2.00
N TRP A 153 10.68 -6.22 1.01
CA TRP A 153 10.03 -4.93 1.04
C TRP A 153 8.49 -5.08 1.10
N THR A 154 7.90 -5.95 0.26
CA THR A 154 6.45 -6.18 0.23
C THR A 154 5.94 -6.74 1.57
N LEU A 155 6.66 -7.65 2.20
CA LEU A 155 6.27 -8.16 3.52
C LEU A 155 6.19 -7.03 4.55
N GLY A 156 7.18 -6.15 4.60
CA GLY A 156 7.20 -5.04 5.55
C GLY A 156 6.17 -3.96 5.27
N THR A 157 5.90 -3.65 4.00
CA THR A 157 5.20 -2.42 3.62
C THR A 157 3.83 -2.63 2.97
N CYS A 158 3.62 -3.73 2.25
CA CYS A 158 2.40 -4.00 1.45
C CYS A 158 1.59 -5.21 1.94
N SER A 159 1.85 -5.73 3.13
CA SER A 159 1.20 -6.90 3.67
C SER A 159 0.41 -6.56 4.94
N PHE A 160 0.80 -7.12 6.06
CA PHE A 160 0.09 -6.98 7.34
C PHE A 160 0.01 -5.55 7.87
N THR A 161 0.97 -4.69 7.53
CA THR A 161 1.01 -3.27 7.92
C THR A 161 0.03 -2.38 7.14
N MET A 162 -0.64 -2.90 6.12
CA MET A 162 -1.60 -2.11 5.33
C MET A 162 -3.02 -2.11 5.92
N ALA A 163 -3.47 -3.23 6.52
CA ALA A 163 -4.84 -3.33 7.00
C ALA A 163 -5.04 -4.25 8.22
N MET A 164 -4.09 -5.17 8.49
CA MET A 164 -4.30 -6.20 9.50
C MET A 164 -3.96 -5.72 10.92
N MET A 165 -2.80 -5.09 11.11
CA MET A 165 -2.35 -4.65 12.43
C MET A 165 -3.31 -3.62 13.05
N PRO A 166 -3.56 -3.70 14.37
CA PRO A 166 -4.36 -2.72 15.09
C PRO A 166 -3.73 -1.32 15.04
N GLY A 167 -4.54 -0.29 14.86
CA GLY A 167 -4.06 1.11 14.90
C GLY A 167 -3.18 1.54 13.74
N VAL A 168 -2.99 0.71 12.70
CA VAL A 168 -2.18 1.08 11.54
C VAL A 168 -2.78 2.30 10.83
N PRO A 169 -1.98 3.36 10.55
CA PRO A 169 -2.48 4.59 9.94
C PRO A 169 -2.56 4.48 8.41
N SER A 170 -3.00 3.34 7.90
CA SER A 170 -3.19 3.17 6.47
C SER A 170 -4.54 3.73 6.01
N VAL A 171 -4.55 4.34 4.83
CA VAL A 171 -5.77 4.91 4.26
C VAL A 171 -6.86 3.85 4.06
N ALA A 172 -6.49 2.63 3.71
CA ALA A 172 -7.44 1.52 3.55
C ALA A 172 -8.13 1.20 4.88
N TRP A 173 -7.35 1.05 5.97
CA TRP A 173 -7.91 0.76 7.29
C TRP A 173 -8.72 1.95 7.83
N ILE A 174 -8.21 3.19 7.70
CA ILE A 174 -8.93 4.41 8.14
C ILE A 174 -10.29 4.51 7.45
N ASN A 175 -10.36 4.32 6.14
CA ASN A 175 -11.62 4.41 5.39
C ASN A 175 -12.60 3.31 5.79
N ALA A 176 -12.13 2.07 5.98
CA ALA A 176 -12.98 0.96 6.41
C ALA A 176 -13.52 1.17 7.82
N ALA A 177 -12.66 1.55 8.77
CA ALA A 177 -13.03 1.81 10.16
C ALA A 177 -14.04 2.96 10.25
N ASN A 178 -13.78 4.08 9.57
CA ASN A 178 -14.70 5.21 9.55
C ASN A 178 -16.04 4.86 8.89
N GLY A 179 -16.02 4.12 7.78
CA GLY A 179 -17.23 3.68 7.10
C GLY A 179 -18.10 2.78 7.95
N CYS A 180 -17.49 1.85 8.69
CA CYS A 180 -18.20 0.95 9.61
C CYS A 180 -18.49 1.58 11.00
N GLY A 181 -18.04 2.82 11.26
CA GLY A 181 -18.24 3.49 12.56
C GLY A 181 -17.47 2.86 13.72
N VAL A 182 -16.31 2.23 13.46
CA VAL A 182 -15.52 1.53 14.47
C VAL A 182 -14.18 2.22 14.73
N SER A 183 -13.56 1.91 15.87
CA SER A 183 -12.27 2.50 16.23
C SER A 183 -11.10 1.91 15.42
N MET A 184 -10.00 2.64 15.35
CA MET A 184 -8.78 2.20 14.67
C MET A 184 -8.16 0.93 15.29
N THR A 185 -8.48 0.63 16.53
CA THR A 185 -8.02 -0.56 17.26
C THR A 185 -9.04 -1.69 17.27
N SER A 186 -10.18 -1.55 16.60
CA SER A 186 -11.21 -2.59 16.52
C SER A 186 -10.70 -3.83 15.77
N ALA A 187 -11.27 -4.98 16.07
CA ALA A 187 -10.88 -6.30 15.55
C ALA A 187 -9.38 -6.59 15.70
N SER A 188 -8.83 -6.28 16.89
CA SER A 188 -7.39 -6.41 17.17
C SER A 188 -6.92 -7.86 17.16
N ILE A 189 -7.66 -8.77 17.77
CA ILE A 189 -7.27 -10.20 17.86
C ILE A 189 -7.23 -10.78 16.46
N MET A 190 -8.29 -10.58 15.68
CA MET A 190 -8.38 -11.02 14.30
C MET A 190 -7.25 -10.45 13.44
N GLY A 191 -6.96 -9.17 13.61
CA GLY A 191 -5.88 -8.50 12.88
C GLY A 191 -4.48 -8.99 13.23
N ILE A 192 -4.20 -9.27 14.52
CA ILE A 192 -2.93 -9.83 14.98
C ILE A 192 -2.74 -11.25 14.44
N VAL A 193 -3.77 -12.10 14.56
CA VAL A 193 -3.72 -13.48 14.04
C VAL A 193 -3.48 -13.47 12.53
N GLY A 194 -4.23 -12.65 11.78
CA GLY A 194 -4.01 -12.48 10.35
C GLY A 194 -2.59 -12.03 10.01
N SER A 195 -2.04 -11.07 10.78
CA SER A 195 -0.67 -10.61 10.60
C SER A 195 0.36 -11.71 10.82
N ILE A 196 0.20 -12.51 11.88
CA ILE A 196 1.10 -13.64 12.17
C ILE A 196 1.09 -14.65 11.02
N ILE A 197 -0.09 -14.98 10.50
CA ILE A 197 -0.23 -15.91 9.38
C ILE A 197 0.42 -15.35 8.12
N ALA A 198 0.16 -14.09 7.77
CA ALA A 198 0.78 -13.45 6.63
C ALA A 198 2.31 -13.45 6.73
N ILE A 199 2.87 -13.17 7.93
CA ILE A 199 4.30 -13.19 8.19
C ILE A 199 4.86 -14.61 8.03
N ILE A 200 4.22 -15.63 8.62
CA ILE A 200 4.68 -17.01 8.54
C ILE A 200 4.72 -17.50 7.08
N VAL A 201 3.62 -17.32 6.35
CA VAL A 201 3.53 -17.74 4.94
C VAL A 201 4.57 -17.01 4.09
N SER A 202 4.75 -15.71 4.31
CA SER A 202 5.76 -14.91 3.61
C SER A 202 7.19 -15.34 3.93
N CYS A 203 7.49 -15.66 5.18
CA CYS A 203 8.79 -16.19 5.60
C CYS A 203 9.09 -17.55 4.94
N ILE A 204 8.10 -18.43 4.87
CA ILE A 204 8.22 -19.73 4.17
C ILE A 204 8.53 -19.48 2.69
N TYR A 205 7.78 -18.57 2.05
CA TYR A 205 8.02 -18.19 0.66
C TYR A 205 9.42 -17.60 0.44
N MET A 206 9.88 -16.69 1.28
CA MET A 206 11.21 -16.07 1.15
C MET A 206 12.32 -17.11 1.27
N LYS A 207 12.21 -18.08 2.20
CA LYS A 207 13.16 -19.21 2.28
C LYS A 207 13.15 -20.06 1.01
N PHE A 208 11.96 -20.36 0.49
CA PHE A 208 11.81 -21.10 -0.76
C PHE A 208 12.43 -20.35 -1.93
N ALA A 209 12.16 -19.03 -2.06
CA ALA A 209 12.67 -18.19 -3.13
C ALA A 209 14.20 -18.09 -3.09
N LEU A 210 14.80 -17.90 -1.91
CA LEU A 210 16.26 -17.94 -1.72
C LEU A 210 16.85 -19.30 -2.14
N GLY A 211 16.25 -20.41 -1.70
CA GLY A 211 16.69 -21.76 -2.07
C GLY A 211 16.58 -22.01 -3.59
N SER A 212 15.50 -21.51 -4.22
CA SER A 212 15.32 -21.61 -5.67
C SER A 212 16.36 -20.79 -6.43
N ALA A 213 16.62 -19.56 -6.01
CA ALA A 213 17.64 -18.71 -6.60
C ALA A 213 19.04 -19.34 -6.52
N LYS A 214 19.39 -19.88 -5.35
CA LYS A 214 20.67 -20.60 -5.16
C LYS A 214 20.80 -21.81 -6.09
N LYS A 215 19.73 -22.61 -6.28
CA LYS A 215 19.73 -23.76 -7.19
C LYS A 215 19.92 -23.36 -8.65
N LYS A 216 19.46 -22.15 -9.03
CA LYS A 216 19.60 -21.60 -10.39
C LYS A 216 20.92 -20.88 -10.61
N GLY A 217 21.76 -20.72 -9.59
CA GLY A 217 22.97 -19.91 -9.63
C GLY A 217 22.69 -18.42 -9.80
N GLU A 218 21.51 -17.95 -9.39
CA GLU A 218 21.18 -16.53 -9.42
C GLU A 218 21.86 -15.81 -8.25
N GLY A 219 22.64 -14.77 -8.54
CA GLY A 219 23.28 -13.90 -7.56
C GLY A 219 22.84 -12.45 -7.70
N TYR A 220 23.53 -11.53 -7.00
CA TYR A 220 23.25 -10.10 -7.08
C TYR A 220 23.44 -9.56 -8.50
N LEU A 221 24.52 -9.92 -9.15
CA LEU A 221 24.73 -9.68 -10.57
C LEU A 221 24.38 -10.95 -11.37
N PRO A 222 23.60 -10.90 -12.45
CA PRO A 222 23.08 -9.76 -13.24
C PRO A 222 21.62 -9.44 -12.98
N THR A 223 21.09 -9.58 -11.77
CA THR A 223 19.66 -9.49 -11.45
C THR A 223 19.09 -8.06 -11.34
N GLY A 224 19.82 -7.05 -11.78
CA GLY A 224 19.35 -5.65 -11.80
C GLY A 224 19.97 -4.75 -10.72
N GLY A 225 20.98 -5.25 -10.00
CA GLY A 225 21.79 -4.40 -9.13
C GLY A 225 22.70 -3.49 -9.95
N SER A 226 22.55 -2.17 -9.89
CA SER A 226 23.50 -1.21 -10.48
C SER A 226 24.47 -0.71 -9.41
N ASP A 227 25.75 -0.56 -9.78
CA ASP A 227 26.78 0.00 -8.88
C ASP A 227 26.67 1.51 -8.71
N GLU A 228 25.89 2.21 -9.58
CA GLU A 228 25.84 3.67 -9.62
C GLU A 228 25.19 4.32 -8.40
N ALA A 229 24.26 3.62 -7.71
CA ALA A 229 23.64 4.15 -6.50
C ALA A 229 24.52 4.01 -5.24
N ALA A 230 25.54 3.17 -5.27
CA ALA A 230 26.46 2.97 -4.15
C ALA A 230 27.58 4.04 -4.08
N ALA A 231 27.87 4.72 -5.18
CA ALA A 231 28.95 5.69 -5.28
C ALA A 231 28.61 7.07 -4.67
N ALA A 232 27.35 7.36 -4.38
CA ALA A 232 26.92 8.68 -3.89
C ALA A 232 26.76 8.78 -2.36
N ALA A 233 27.09 7.76 -1.61
CA ALA A 233 27.06 7.82 -0.15
C ALA A 233 28.35 8.44 0.40
N GLU A 234 28.48 9.77 0.30
CA GLU A 234 29.45 10.51 1.13
C GLU A 234 29.26 10.11 2.60
N GLU A 235 30.39 9.96 3.32
CA GLU A 235 30.44 9.78 4.78
C GLU A 235 29.91 11.03 5.50
N LYS A 236 28.59 11.22 5.49
CA LYS A 236 27.95 12.23 6.32
C LYS A 236 27.78 11.69 7.73
N ALA A 237 28.02 12.55 8.73
CA ALA A 237 27.70 12.23 10.11
C ALA A 237 26.22 11.87 10.22
N LEU A 238 25.92 10.65 10.65
CA LEU A 238 24.55 10.16 10.81
C LEU A 238 23.99 10.58 12.19
N PRO A 239 22.70 10.92 12.29
CA PRO A 239 22.06 11.12 13.57
C PRO A 239 22.08 9.81 14.38
N SER A 240 22.11 9.91 15.73
CA SER A 240 22.05 8.72 16.58
C SER A 240 20.71 7.96 16.36
N LEU A 241 20.69 6.65 16.64
CA LEU A 241 19.49 5.82 16.51
C LEU A 241 18.29 6.40 17.27
N GLY A 242 18.50 6.85 18.52
CA GLY A 242 17.44 7.44 19.33
C GLY A 242 16.88 8.72 18.70
N LEU A 243 17.74 9.58 18.16
CA LEU A 243 17.34 10.80 17.48
C LEU A 243 16.58 10.49 16.19
N SER A 244 17.00 9.45 15.46
CA SER A 244 16.35 8.99 14.22
C SER A 244 14.96 8.40 14.44
N LEU A 245 14.77 7.71 15.55
CA LEU A 245 13.49 7.09 15.90
C LEU A 245 12.48 8.07 16.52
N LEU A 246 12.96 9.14 17.17
CA LEU A 246 12.12 10.05 17.93
C LEU A 246 10.92 10.62 17.17
N PRO A 247 11.07 11.17 15.94
CA PRO A 247 9.92 11.68 15.19
C PRO A 247 8.88 10.60 14.85
N LEU A 248 9.34 9.37 14.58
CA LEU A 248 8.48 8.24 14.22
C LEU A 248 7.73 7.72 15.46
N VAL A 249 8.44 7.57 16.58
CA VAL A 249 7.84 7.16 17.85
C VAL A 249 6.80 8.18 18.30
N ALA A 250 7.10 9.47 18.17
CA ALA A 250 6.16 10.54 18.50
C ALA A 250 4.91 10.50 17.61
N LEU A 251 5.07 10.25 16.29
CA LEU A 251 3.94 10.08 15.39
C LEU A 251 2.99 8.97 15.88
N ILE A 252 3.54 7.81 16.19
CA ILE A 252 2.78 6.65 16.70
C ILE A 252 2.11 6.99 18.02
N ALA A 253 2.87 7.54 18.96
CA ALA A 253 2.36 7.88 20.30
C ALA A 253 1.19 8.86 20.21
N VAL A 254 1.30 9.91 19.39
CA VAL A 254 0.22 10.89 19.19
C VAL A 254 -1.02 10.21 18.59
N ILE A 255 -0.84 9.32 17.58
CA ILE A 255 -1.98 8.62 16.97
C ILE A 255 -2.65 7.68 17.96
N ILE A 256 -1.89 6.85 18.68
CA ILE A 256 -2.45 5.88 19.63
C ILE A 256 -3.14 6.60 20.79
N ILE A 257 -2.43 7.52 21.43
CA ILE A 257 -2.95 8.25 22.60
C ILE A 257 -4.15 9.11 22.19
N GLY A 258 -4.01 9.90 21.12
CA GLY A 258 -5.09 10.78 20.68
C GLY A 258 -6.33 10.02 20.21
N SER A 259 -6.17 8.83 19.61
CA SER A 259 -7.32 7.98 19.26
C SER A 259 -8.09 7.49 20.49
N GLN A 260 -7.39 7.15 21.58
CA GLN A 260 -8.04 6.74 22.84
C GLN A 260 -8.83 7.86 23.50
N PHE A 261 -8.37 9.10 23.35
CA PHE A 261 -9.08 10.28 23.84
C PHE A 261 -10.13 10.82 22.85
N GLY A 262 -10.39 10.12 21.75
CA GLY A 262 -11.39 10.53 20.75
C GLY A 262 -11.01 11.78 19.96
N VAL A 263 -9.72 12.12 19.87
CA VAL A 263 -9.25 13.31 19.16
C VAL A 263 -9.50 13.13 17.66
N LYS A 264 -10.34 14.01 17.10
CA LYS A 264 -10.59 14.01 15.64
C LYS A 264 -9.33 14.39 14.88
N ASN A 265 -9.15 13.79 13.71
CA ASN A 265 -8.03 14.10 12.81
C ASN A 265 -6.63 13.88 13.42
N VAL A 266 -6.52 12.99 14.40
CA VAL A 266 -5.28 12.72 15.15
C VAL A 266 -4.08 12.36 14.24
N VAL A 267 -4.33 11.75 13.09
CA VAL A 267 -3.27 11.41 12.10
C VAL A 267 -2.57 12.67 11.59
N TYR A 268 -3.32 13.72 11.26
CA TYR A 268 -2.74 14.99 10.82
C TYR A 268 -1.94 15.68 11.94
N ILE A 269 -2.47 15.64 13.16
CA ILE A 269 -1.76 16.19 14.34
C ILE A 269 -0.44 15.43 14.54
N GLY A 270 -0.47 14.10 14.47
CA GLY A 270 0.72 13.27 14.58
C GLY A 270 1.76 13.57 13.49
N MET A 271 1.31 13.77 12.24
CA MET A 271 2.20 14.16 11.14
C MET A 271 2.85 15.52 11.37
N VAL A 272 2.09 16.52 11.80
CA VAL A 272 2.64 17.85 12.10
C VAL A 272 3.67 17.77 13.22
N VAL A 273 3.35 17.07 14.30
CA VAL A 273 4.29 16.85 15.43
C VAL A 273 5.56 16.15 14.92
N SER A 274 5.42 15.11 14.11
CA SER A 274 6.56 14.38 13.54
C SER A 274 7.41 15.28 12.64
N ILE A 275 6.83 16.09 11.77
CA ILE A 275 7.57 17.05 10.92
C ILE A 275 8.32 18.07 11.76
N VAL A 276 7.69 18.64 12.79
CA VAL A 276 8.35 19.59 13.71
C VAL A 276 9.53 18.92 14.40
N LEU A 277 9.36 17.69 14.87
CA LEU A 277 10.46 16.92 15.47
C LEU A 277 11.55 16.58 14.45
N CYS A 278 11.21 16.23 13.19
CA CYS A 278 12.19 16.04 12.14
C CYS A 278 13.04 17.30 11.94
N ILE A 279 12.42 18.49 11.87
CA ILE A 279 13.13 19.76 11.77
C ILE A 279 14.06 19.95 12.98
N ALA A 280 13.54 19.78 14.20
CA ALA A 280 14.31 19.99 15.42
C ALA A 280 15.47 19.00 15.58
N CYS A 281 15.24 17.71 15.29
CA CYS A 281 16.23 16.64 15.45
C CYS A 281 17.28 16.63 14.33
N PHE A 282 16.86 16.97 13.10
CA PHE A 282 17.71 16.80 11.92
C PHE A 282 18.29 18.09 11.36
N PHE A 283 17.99 19.24 11.95
CA PHE A 283 18.45 20.55 11.47
C PHE A 283 19.95 20.58 11.12
N LYS A 284 20.80 19.95 11.96
CA LYS A 284 22.28 19.91 11.77
C LYS A 284 22.72 18.93 10.68
N TYR A 285 21.85 18.00 10.28
CA TYR A 285 22.15 16.92 9.33
C TYR A 285 21.61 17.23 7.94
N LEU A 286 20.78 18.28 7.80
CA LEU A 286 20.15 18.66 6.54
C LEU A 286 20.95 19.76 5.84
N PRO A 287 21.07 19.68 4.50
CA PRO A 287 21.64 20.78 3.72
C PRO A 287 20.75 22.02 3.76
N SER A 288 19.43 21.84 3.73
CA SER A 288 18.42 22.90 3.76
C SER A 288 17.07 22.35 4.19
N VAL A 289 16.51 22.89 5.26
CA VAL A 289 15.15 22.54 5.73
C VAL A 289 14.11 22.93 4.69
N ARG A 290 14.25 24.12 4.08
CA ARG A 290 13.32 24.64 3.07
C ARG A 290 13.26 23.72 1.86
N ASP A 291 14.40 23.30 1.33
CA ASP A 291 14.47 22.49 0.12
C ASP A 291 13.99 21.06 0.40
N THR A 292 14.26 20.53 1.60
CA THR A 292 13.74 19.23 2.05
C THR A 292 12.21 19.24 2.15
N LEU A 293 11.61 20.28 2.74
CA LEU A 293 10.16 20.47 2.77
C LEU A 293 9.57 20.53 1.36
N GLY A 294 10.20 21.33 0.48
CA GLY A 294 9.76 21.50 -0.91
C GLY A 294 9.84 20.20 -1.70
N ALA A 295 10.94 19.47 -1.60
CA ALA A 295 11.13 18.18 -2.25
C ALA A 295 10.10 17.14 -1.78
N GLY A 296 9.88 17.02 -0.47
CA GLY A 296 8.87 16.12 0.08
C GLY A 296 7.46 16.43 -0.43
N ALA A 297 7.10 17.71 -0.48
CA ALA A 297 5.79 18.12 -1.02
C ALA A 297 5.63 17.78 -2.50
N VAL A 298 6.66 18.01 -3.32
CA VAL A 298 6.66 17.65 -4.76
C VAL A 298 6.61 16.13 -4.96
N ASN A 299 7.36 15.36 -4.16
CA ASN A 299 7.37 13.90 -4.24
C ASN A 299 6.02 13.26 -3.91
N ALA A 300 5.14 13.95 -3.20
CA ALA A 300 3.78 13.50 -2.93
C ALA A 300 2.85 13.57 -4.15
N ILE A 301 3.14 14.45 -5.14
CA ILE A 301 2.22 14.75 -6.25
C ILE A 301 1.98 13.52 -7.13
N GLY A 302 3.05 12.88 -7.58
CA GLY A 302 2.98 11.70 -8.45
C GLY A 302 2.13 10.58 -7.84
N PRO A 303 2.48 10.04 -6.67
CA PRO A 303 1.71 9.01 -5.99
C PRO A 303 0.25 9.40 -5.73
N THR A 304 -0.01 10.65 -5.35
CA THR A 304 -1.38 11.15 -5.12
C THR A 304 -2.18 11.13 -6.42
N LEU A 305 -1.65 11.67 -7.52
CA LEU A 305 -2.36 11.74 -8.79
C LEU A 305 -2.53 10.36 -9.44
N PHE A 306 -1.53 9.49 -9.41
CA PHE A 306 -1.64 8.14 -9.98
C PHE A 306 -2.70 7.31 -9.25
N THR A 307 -2.72 7.39 -7.91
CA THR A 307 -3.75 6.74 -7.11
C THR A 307 -5.13 7.35 -7.39
N SER A 308 -5.23 8.67 -7.44
CA SER A 308 -6.51 9.35 -7.72
C SER A 308 -7.07 9.02 -9.09
N ALA A 309 -6.22 8.90 -10.12
CA ALA A 309 -6.61 8.51 -11.46
C ALA A 309 -7.22 7.10 -11.50
N ALA A 310 -6.62 6.13 -10.79
CA ALA A 310 -7.19 4.81 -10.65
C ALA A 310 -8.56 4.83 -9.93
N VAL A 311 -8.69 5.68 -8.88
CA VAL A 311 -9.99 5.91 -8.21
C VAL A 311 -11.02 6.51 -9.16
N GLY A 312 -10.60 7.42 -10.05
CA GLY A 312 -11.46 7.98 -11.10
C GLY A 312 -12.05 6.90 -12.01
N VAL A 313 -11.22 5.96 -12.49
CA VAL A 313 -11.71 4.80 -13.27
C VAL A 313 -12.72 3.98 -12.47
N GLY A 314 -12.38 3.67 -11.21
CA GLY A 314 -13.26 2.92 -10.31
C GLY A 314 -14.59 3.63 -10.06
N THR A 315 -14.59 4.97 -9.98
CA THR A 315 -15.82 5.76 -9.80
C THR A 315 -16.74 5.64 -11.02
N VAL A 316 -16.20 5.74 -12.23
CA VAL A 316 -16.98 5.53 -13.48
C VAL A 316 -17.46 4.09 -13.56
N ALA A 317 -16.60 3.11 -13.26
CA ALA A 317 -16.99 1.70 -13.25
C ALA A 317 -18.11 1.43 -12.24
N ALA A 318 -18.01 1.94 -11.02
CA ALA A 318 -19.02 1.78 -9.97
C ALA A 318 -20.37 2.48 -10.29
N ALA A 319 -20.36 3.49 -11.15
CA ALA A 319 -21.58 4.15 -11.62
C ALA A 319 -22.26 3.42 -12.78
N SER A 320 -21.62 2.42 -13.37
CA SER A 320 -22.08 1.71 -14.56
C SER A 320 -23.10 0.61 -14.25
N ILE A 321 -23.96 0.30 -15.22
CA ILE A 321 -24.93 -0.81 -15.14
C ILE A 321 -24.18 -2.15 -14.99
N GLY A 322 -23.09 -2.34 -15.74
CA GLY A 322 -22.28 -3.55 -15.67
C GLY A 322 -21.73 -3.83 -14.26
N PHE A 323 -21.41 -2.79 -13.51
CA PHE A 323 -20.96 -2.94 -12.12
C PHE A 323 -22.08 -3.42 -11.20
N THR A 324 -23.29 -2.93 -11.38
CA THR A 324 -24.46 -3.38 -10.61
C THR A 324 -24.71 -4.88 -10.81
N VAL A 325 -24.52 -5.39 -12.03
CA VAL A 325 -24.61 -6.83 -12.33
C VAL A 325 -23.51 -7.62 -11.59
N ILE A 326 -22.28 -7.14 -11.64
CA ILE A 326 -21.15 -7.75 -10.90
C ILE A 326 -21.45 -7.72 -9.39
N TYR A 327 -21.88 -6.57 -8.86
CA TYR A 327 -22.21 -6.40 -7.44
C TYR A 327 -23.27 -7.37 -6.98
N ASN A 328 -24.41 -7.45 -7.68
CA ASN A 328 -25.52 -8.35 -7.33
C ASN A 328 -25.08 -9.82 -7.39
N GLY A 329 -24.27 -10.18 -8.37
CA GLY A 329 -23.70 -11.52 -8.48
C GLY A 329 -22.79 -11.86 -7.30
N ILE A 330 -21.94 -10.93 -6.87
CA ILE A 330 -21.03 -11.13 -5.74
C ILE A 330 -21.80 -11.07 -4.41
N PHE A 331 -22.72 -10.11 -4.24
CA PHE A 331 -23.47 -9.96 -2.99
C PHE A 331 -24.29 -11.21 -2.67
N ASN A 332 -24.88 -11.84 -3.69
CA ASN A 332 -25.71 -13.04 -3.55
C ASN A 332 -24.93 -14.36 -3.69
N MET A 333 -23.59 -14.31 -3.76
CA MET A 333 -22.78 -15.51 -3.88
C MET A 333 -22.84 -16.39 -2.62
N PRO A 334 -22.72 -17.71 -2.76
CA PRO A 334 -22.64 -18.59 -1.60
C PRO A 334 -21.36 -18.34 -0.80
N GLY A 335 -21.41 -18.55 0.52
CA GLY A 335 -20.26 -18.40 1.41
C GLY A 335 -20.47 -17.37 2.53
N GLY A 336 -21.58 -16.67 2.54
CA GLY A 336 -21.95 -15.72 3.61
C GLY A 336 -21.40 -14.31 3.38
N THR A 337 -21.84 -13.40 4.24
CA THR A 337 -21.61 -11.96 4.11
C THR A 337 -20.14 -11.57 4.08
N TYR A 338 -19.30 -12.17 4.92
CA TYR A 338 -17.86 -11.86 4.95
C TYR A 338 -17.14 -12.32 3.67
N VAL A 339 -17.52 -13.46 3.09
CA VAL A 339 -16.94 -13.96 1.84
C VAL A 339 -17.33 -13.05 0.68
N SER A 340 -18.60 -12.67 0.60
CA SER A 340 -19.11 -11.74 -0.40
C SER A 340 -18.43 -10.37 -0.28
N ALA A 341 -18.36 -9.80 0.92
CA ALA A 341 -17.69 -8.52 1.16
C ALA A 341 -16.19 -8.58 0.81
N ALA A 342 -15.51 -9.67 1.15
CA ALA A 342 -14.12 -9.90 0.78
C ALA A 342 -13.94 -9.96 -0.74
N THR A 343 -14.78 -10.72 -1.43
CA THR A 343 -14.72 -10.86 -2.90
C THR A 343 -14.98 -9.52 -3.58
N MET A 344 -15.96 -8.75 -3.10
CA MET A 344 -16.26 -7.41 -3.60
C MET A 344 -15.07 -6.48 -3.41
N ALA A 345 -14.48 -6.47 -2.22
CA ALA A 345 -13.36 -5.60 -1.90
C ALA A 345 -12.11 -5.97 -2.73
N ALA A 346 -11.83 -7.27 -2.91
CA ALA A 346 -10.74 -7.73 -3.78
C ALA A 346 -10.98 -7.38 -5.24
N ALA A 347 -12.19 -7.58 -5.75
CA ALA A 347 -12.56 -7.24 -7.12
C ALA A 347 -12.39 -5.73 -7.38
N LEU A 348 -12.93 -4.86 -6.51
CA LEU A 348 -12.74 -3.42 -6.61
C LEU A 348 -11.28 -3.01 -6.46
N GLY A 349 -10.55 -3.58 -5.49
CA GLY A 349 -9.12 -3.33 -5.33
C GLY A 349 -8.33 -3.66 -6.59
N GLY A 350 -8.66 -4.78 -7.22
CA GLY A 350 -8.07 -5.22 -8.48
C GLY A 350 -8.46 -4.32 -9.67
N ILE A 351 -9.74 -3.99 -9.79
CA ILE A 351 -10.27 -3.11 -10.83
C ILE A 351 -9.59 -1.74 -10.78
N MET A 352 -9.45 -1.19 -9.57
CA MET A 352 -8.89 0.14 -9.38
C MET A 352 -7.35 0.16 -9.28
N GLY A 353 -6.72 -0.98 -9.16
CA GLY A 353 -5.28 -1.06 -8.87
C GLY A 353 -4.89 -0.34 -7.56
N SER A 354 -5.84 -0.21 -6.62
CA SER A 354 -5.67 0.54 -5.38
C SER A 354 -6.60 0.02 -4.28
N GLY A 355 -6.03 -0.58 -3.25
CA GLY A 355 -6.83 -1.04 -2.11
C GLY A 355 -7.49 0.10 -1.33
N SER A 356 -6.78 1.19 -1.09
CA SER A 356 -7.32 2.35 -0.37
C SER A 356 -8.45 3.04 -1.14
N GLY A 357 -8.31 3.13 -2.47
CA GLY A 357 -9.35 3.68 -3.33
C GLY A 357 -10.61 2.80 -3.32
N ALA A 358 -10.44 1.49 -3.43
CA ALA A 358 -11.55 0.52 -3.38
C ALA A 358 -12.32 0.63 -2.07
N VAL A 359 -11.64 0.66 -0.93
CA VAL A 359 -12.30 0.82 0.38
C VAL A 359 -13.07 2.13 0.46
N GLY A 360 -12.52 3.23 -0.08
CA GLY A 360 -13.21 4.51 -0.12
C GLY A 360 -14.54 4.45 -0.88
N ILE A 361 -14.56 3.75 -2.02
CA ILE A 361 -15.80 3.55 -2.81
C ILE A 361 -16.77 2.62 -2.09
N ILE A 362 -16.28 1.53 -1.50
CA ILE A 362 -17.12 0.59 -0.75
C ILE A 362 -17.79 1.32 0.41
N ALA A 363 -17.02 2.09 1.19
CA ALA A 363 -17.53 2.85 2.33
C ALA A 363 -18.59 3.89 1.93
N ALA A 364 -18.47 4.46 0.74
CA ALA A 364 -19.41 5.48 0.27
C ALA A 364 -20.69 4.92 -0.38
N ASN A 365 -20.67 3.71 -0.97
CA ASN A 365 -21.73 3.26 -1.85
C ASN A 365 -22.26 1.85 -1.57
N PHE A 366 -21.49 0.97 -0.92
CA PHE A 366 -21.80 -0.46 -0.88
C PHE A 366 -21.73 -1.07 0.53
N LEU A 367 -21.51 -0.27 1.56
CA LEU A 367 -21.32 -0.78 2.91
C LEU A 367 -22.63 -1.10 3.62
N ASP A 368 -23.65 -0.23 3.46
CA ASP A 368 -24.92 -0.35 4.14
C ASP A 368 -25.62 -1.70 3.95
N PRO A 369 -25.71 -2.29 2.73
CA PRO A 369 -26.29 -3.60 2.54
C PRO A 369 -25.58 -4.72 3.32
N TYR A 370 -24.24 -4.63 3.46
CA TYR A 370 -23.50 -5.61 4.25
C TYR A 370 -23.74 -5.44 5.75
N LEU A 371 -23.78 -4.20 6.25
CA LEU A 371 -24.10 -3.91 7.66
C LEU A 371 -25.53 -4.33 8.02
N ALA A 372 -26.48 -4.17 7.08
CA ALA A 372 -27.87 -4.58 7.27
C ALA A 372 -28.04 -6.10 7.45
N THR A 373 -27.06 -6.92 7.07
CA THR A 373 -27.10 -8.38 7.34
C THR A 373 -26.86 -8.75 8.80
N GLY A 374 -26.53 -7.77 9.67
CA GLY A 374 -26.29 -8.00 11.10
C GLY A 374 -24.91 -8.56 11.43
N VAL A 375 -23.95 -8.51 10.51
CA VAL A 375 -22.54 -8.89 10.78
C VAL A 375 -21.86 -7.89 11.69
N ASP A 376 -20.83 -8.33 12.42
CA ASP A 376 -20.05 -7.43 13.26
C ASP A 376 -19.32 -6.36 12.40
N PRO A 377 -19.54 -5.06 12.67
CA PRO A 377 -18.95 -3.98 11.87
C PRO A 377 -17.41 -3.93 11.93
N ALA A 378 -16.80 -4.34 13.04
CA ALA A 378 -15.34 -4.32 13.19
C ALA A 378 -14.70 -5.45 12.36
N ALA A 379 -15.30 -6.64 12.39
CA ALA A 379 -14.88 -7.75 11.55
C ALA A 379 -15.06 -7.43 10.06
N LEU A 380 -16.20 -6.86 9.68
CA LEU A 380 -16.50 -6.44 8.31
C LEU A 380 -15.48 -5.42 7.81
N ALA A 381 -15.19 -4.38 8.58
CA ALA A 381 -14.19 -3.37 8.24
C ALA A 381 -12.81 -4.01 7.99
N LYS A 382 -12.39 -4.93 8.86
CA LYS A 382 -11.10 -5.61 8.77
C LYS A 382 -11.02 -6.52 7.54
N VAL A 383 -12.07 -7.27 7.25
CA VAL A 383 -12.18 -8.13 6.06
C VAL A 383 -12.12 -7.30 4.78
N ILE A 384 -12.92 -6.23 4.69
CA ILE A 384 -12.94 -5.33 3.53
C ILE A 384 -11.56 -4.69 3.29
N ALA A 385 -10.96 -4.11 4.33
CA ALA A 385 -9.67 -3.43 4.19
C ALA A 385 -8.56 -4.40 3.76
N THR A 386 -8.49 -5.57 4.37
CA THR A 386 -7.51 -6.61 4.04
C THR A 386 -7.70 -7.12 2.62
N SER A 387 -8.93 -7.43 2.25
CA SER A 387 -9.22 -7.97 0.92
C SER A 387 -8.99 -6.95 -0.19
N ALA A 388 -9.38 -5.69 0.02
CA ALA A 388 -9.11 -4.61 -0.94
C ALA A 388 -7.61 -4.38 -1.15
N THR A 389 -6.79 -4.50 -0.10
CA THR A 389 -5.33 -4.37 -0.24
C THR A 389 -4.72 -5.55 -1.00
N ILE A 390 -5.25 -6.76 -0.86
CA ILE A 390 -4.88 -7.93 -1.66
C ILE A 390 -5.20 -7.67 -3.14
N GLY A 391 -6.42 -7.24 -3.46
CA GLY A 391 -6.82 -6.86 -4.81
C GLY A 391 -5.98 -5.72 -5.38
N GLY A 392 -5.69 -4.69 -4.57
CA GLY A 392 -4.85 -3.55 -4.93
C GLY A 392 -3.37 -3.89 -5.17
N ALA A 393 -2.94 -5.11 -4.89
CA ALA A 393 -1.60 -5.60 -5.20
C ALA A 393 -1.51 -6.32 -6.56
N LEU A 394 -2.59 -6.35 -7.35
CA LEU A 394 -2.59 -6.90 -8.71
C LEU A 394 -1.63 -6.11 -9.63
N PRO A 395 -1.17 -6.70 -10.75
CA PRO A 395 -0.11 -6.10 -11.58
C PRO A 395 -0.48 -4.76 -12.23
N ASN A 396 -1.76 -4.43 -12.29
CA ASN A 396 -2.28 -3.15 -12.77
C ASN A 396 -2.17 -2.00 -11.77
N SER A 397 -1.71 -2.25 -10.57
CA SER A 397 -1.55 -1.20 -9.56
C SER A 397 -0.50 -0.18 -9.97
N GLY A 398 -0.90 1.10 -10.05
CA GLY A 398 0.02 2.20 -10.34
C GLY A 398 1.19 2.26 -9.34
N ALA A 399 0.93 1.91 -8.07
CA ALA A 399 1.96 1.82 -7.05
C ALA A 399 3.02 0.76 -7.41
N MET A 400 2.61 -0.42 -7.92
CA MET A 400 3.55 -1.49 -8.29
C MET A 400 4.49 -1.08 -9.43
N PHE A 401 3.97 -0.36 -10.43
CA PHE A 401 4.81 0.17 -11.51
C PHE A 401 5.86 1.17 -11.00
N GLY A 402 5.43 2.14 -10.21
CA GLY A 402 6.34 3.13 -9.64
C GLY A 402 7.42 2.51 -8.77
N MET A 403 7.05 1.51 -7.98
CA MET A 403 7.96 0.81 -7.09
C MET A 403 9.00 -0.03 -7.84
N LEU A 404 8.56 -0.86 -8.78
CA LEU A 404 9.48 -1.67 -9.58
C LEU A 404 10.43 -0.79 -10.39
N ALA A 405 9.93 0.29 -10.99
CA ALA A 405 10.76 1.25 -11.70
C ALA A 405 11.84 1.89 -10.80
N ALA A 406 11.47 2.32 -9.59
CA ALA A 406 12.40 2.91 -8.63
C ALA A 406 13.45 1.90 -8.12
N MET A 407 13.09 0.62 -8.04
CA MET A 407 14.03 -0.47 -7.72
C MET A 407 14.94 -0.85 -8.90
N GLY A 408 14.69 -0.35 -10.11
CA GLY A 408 15.35 -0.79 -11.34
C GLY A 408 14.94 -2.19 -11.76
N LEU A 409 13.71 -2.60 -11.44
CA LEU A 409 13.14 -3.92 -11.68
C LEU A 409 11.92 -3.82 -12.60
N ASN A 410 11.46 -4.95 -13.12
CA ASN A 410 10.28 -5.04 -13.96
C ASN A 410 9.30 -6.12 -13.49
N HIS A 411 8.08 -6.10 -14.04
CA HIS A 411 7.04 -7.07 -13.68
C HIS A 411 7.44 -8.51 -14.01
N GLY A 412 8.15 -8.73 -15.12
CA GLY A 412 8.48 -10.08 -15.60
C GLY A 412 9.35 -10.90 -14.63
N ASN A 413 10.34 -10.25 -14.02
CA ASN A 413 11.27 -10.93 -13.11
C ASN A 413 10.89 -10.81 -11.62
N SER A 414 10.15 -9.76 -11.22
CA SER A 414 10.03 -9.37 -9.80
C SER A 414 8.61 -9.45 -9.26
N TYR A 415 7.57 -9.25 -10.08
CA TYR A 415 6.18 -9.22 -9.62
C TYR A 415 5.74 -10.52 -8.91
N LYS A 416 6.24 -11.68 -9.33
CA LYS A 416 5.97 -12.97 -8.67
C LYS A 416 6.25 -12.95 -7.16
N HIS A 417 7.25 -12.19 -6.72
CA HIS A 417 7.61 -12.07 -5.30
C HIS A 417 6.62 -11.18 -4.55
N ILE A 418 6.17 -10.11 -5.19
CA ILE A 418 5.11 -9.25 -4.66
C ILE A 418 3.80 -10.04 -4.55
N ALA A 419 3.41 -10.74 -5.61
CA ALA A 419 2.20 -11.54 -5.63
C ALA A 419 2.20 -12.64 -4.55
N ALA A 420 3.30 -13.37 -4.40
CA ALA A 420 3.39 -14.43 -3.40
C ALA A 420 3.24 -13.89 -1.96
N ILE A 421 3.82 -12.74 -1.66
CA ILE A 421 3.75 -12.12 -0.33
C ILE A 421 2.40 -11.45 -0.11
N SER A 422 2.01 -10.51 -0.99
CA SER A 422 0.83 -9.67 -0.77
C SER A 422 -0.47 -10.43 -1.05
N ILE A 423 -0.50 -11.21 -2.14
CA ILE A 423 -1.69 -11.97 -2.52
C ILE A 423 -1.68 -13.33 -1.81
N GLY A 424 -0.61 -14.12 -1.93
CA GLY A 424 -0.54 -15.45 -1.32
C GLY A 424 -0.62 -15.40 0.20
N GLY A 425 0.27 -14.65 0.84
CA GLY A 425 0.26 -14.47 2.30
C GLY A 425 -1.01 -13.77 2.79
N GLY A 426 -1.48 -12.77 2.05
CA GLY A 426 -2.71 -12.04 2.34
C GLY A 426 -3.97 -12.91 2.28
N LEU A 427 -4.10 -13.78 1.26
CA LEU A 427 -5.24 -14.71 1.13
C LEU A 427 -5.26 -15.74 2.26
N CYS A 428 -4.11 -16.30 2.63
CA CYS A 428 -4.04 -17.21 3.78
C CYS A 428 -4.51 -16.54 5.08
N ALA A 429 -4.08 -15.30 5.31
CA ALA A 429 -4.51 -14.51 6.45
C ALA A 429 -6.02 -14.19 6.38
N LEU A 430 -6.52 -13.75 5.22
CA LEU A 430 -7.91 -13.38 5.01
C LEU A 430 -8.86 -14.55 5.25
N ILE A 431 -8.52 -15.76 4.78
CA ILE A 431 -9.32 -16.98 5.02
C ILE A 431 -9.49 -17.23 6.53
N VAL A 432 -8.40 -17.17 7.29
CA VAL A 432 -8.46 -17.37 8.74
C VAL A 432 -9.25 -16.23 9.41
N MET A 433 -9.06 -14.99 9.00
CA MET A 433 -9.82 -13.84 9.51
C MET A 433 -11.33 -13.99 9.24
N ILE A 434 -11.73 -14.49 8.06
CA ILE A 434 -13.14 -14.78 7.76
C ILE A 434 -13.68 -15.90 8.65
N ILE A 435 -12.90 -16.96 8.87
CA ILE A 435 -13.30 -18.03 9.80
C ILE A 435 -13.49 -17.47 11.20
N MET A 436 -12.54 -16.67 11.70
CA MET A 436 -12.61 -16.04 13.03
C MET A 436 -13.86 -15.13 13.15
N ALA A 437 -14.15 -14.33 12.11
CA ALA A 437 -15.33 -13.48 12.07
C ALA A 437 -16.63 -14.27 12.16
N ASN A 438 -16.72 -15.41 11.46
CA ASN A 438 -17.92 -16.26 11.51
C ASN A 438 -18.12 -16.98 12.86
N ILE A 439 -17.07 -17.21 13.63
CA ILE A 439 -17.16 -17.79 14.97
C ILE A 439 -17.12 -16.77 16.10
N GLY A 440 -17.16 -15.47 15.76
CA GLY A 440 -17.23 -14.36 16.73
C GLY A 440 -15.92 -14.04 17.45
N ILE A 441 -14.76 -14.44 16.95
CA ILE A 441 -13.44 -14.05 17.46
C ILE A 441 -12.93 -12.84 16.68
N ILE A 442 -12.95 -11.67 17.33
CA ILE A 442 -12.70 -10.38 16.68
C ILE A 442 -11.52 -9.63 17.31
#